data_f633760c48080c3952e1150704527822
#
_entry.id   f633760c48080c3952e1150704527822
#
_cell.length_a   1.000
_cell.length_b   1.000
_cell.length_c   1.000
_cell.angle_alpha   90.00
_cell.angle_beta   90.00
_cell.angle_gamma   90.00
#
_symmetry.space_group_name_H-M   'P 1'
#
loop_
_entity.id
_entity.type
_entity.pdbx_description
1 polymer ?
#
loop_
_entity_poly.entity_id
_entity_poly.type
_entity_poly.pdbx_seq_one_letter_code
_entity_poly.pdbx_strand_id
1 'polypeptide(L)'
;MSGITRRDMARLGLGVGLGLAAASGCGERDGQGGPPGSRGAPRLIGDGSTSYTGEQPRQPSSPTPLEPGETPPQFVVFSWDGAGELGKGLFPRFLELARAHDAHMTFFLSGLYLLPESKKRLYRPPQNPVGASDIGYLTDEHIKETLECVRTAWLDGHEIGTHFNGHFCAGPGSVADWGPEDWREEIEQARSFVKSWRTHTGWHNHPSLPFDYDRELIGGRTPCLLGQENLLPVARELGWRYDASSPGGVQRWPRRKGGVWDLPLQSIPFPGHRFEVLSMDYNMMANQSGNSTRAPSYNYPGWRVLATESYLAGFRRAYETNRAPLFIGNHFEEWNGGIYMDAAEEALRRIADMPDVRLVSFRQFVDWLDVQHPAILAGLRTLEVGEQPEGGWSAFLRPQKHARSGT
;
A
#
# COMPACT_ATOMS: atom_id res chain seq x y z
N MET A 1 -20.18 -9.22 23.24
CA MET A 1 -19.33 -8.14 22.72
C MET A 1 -19.21 -8.39 21.25
N SER A 2 -20.06 -7.72 20.47
CA SER A 2 -20.25 -7.96 19.04
C SER A 2 -19.13 -7.25 18.26
N GLY A 3 -18.44 -8.01 17.43
CA GLY A 3 -17.54 -7.43 16.46
C GLY A 3 -18.30 -6.50 15.52
N ILE A 4 -17.66 -5.45 15.07
CA ILE A 4 -18.20 -4.48 14.13
C ILE A 4 -18.65 -5.24 12.88
N THR A 5 -19.94 -5.19 12.57
CA THR A 5 -20.50 -5.88 11.42
C THR A 5 -20.26 -5.07 10.14
N ARG A 6 -20.26 -5.75 8.97
CA ARG A 6 -20.10 -5.15 7.63
C ARG A 6 -21.04 -3.96 7.35
N ARG A 7 -22.10 -3.77 8.14
CA ARG A 7 -23.06 -2.67 8.01
C ARG A 7 -22.55 -1.33 8.56
N ASP A 8 -21.51 -1.34 9.40
CA ASP A 8 -21.02 -0.12 10.04
C ASP A 8 -20.04 0.68 9.17
N MET A 9 -19.49 0.06 8.13
CA MET A 9 -18.56 0.72 7.19
C MET A 9 -19.23 1.70 6.22
N ALA A 10 -20.54 1.58 6.01
CA ALA A 10 -21.25 2.30 4.94
C ALA A 10 -21.71 3.73 5.30
N ARG A 11 -21.50 4.21 6.53
CA ARG A 11 -22.11 5.47 7.00
C ARG A 11 -21.17 6.66 7.14
N LEU A 12 -19.92 6.55 6.69
CA LEU A 12 -18.93 7.63 6.81
C LEU A 12 -18.57 8.21 5.43
N GLY A 13 -19.53 8.78 4.77
CA GLY A 13 -19.32 9.69 3.66
C GLY A 13 -19.87 11.07 4.03
N LEU A 14 -19.06 12.10 3.81
CA LEU A 14 -19.39 13.53 3.82
C LEU A 14 -19.21 14.31 5.14
N GLY A 15 -18.13 15.04 5.17
CA GLY A 15 -17.95 16.26 5.97
C GLY A 15 -16.90 17.14 5.31
N VAL A 16 -17.30 17.95 4.30
CA VAL A 16 -16.46 19.00 3.74
C VAL A 16 -16.36 20.14 4.74
N GLY A 17 -15.19 20.39 5.27
CA GLY A 17 -14.85 21.57 6.08
C GLY A 17 -13.84 22.43 5.32
N LEU A 18 -14.27 23.61 4.89
CA LEU A 18 -13.41 24.66 4.36
C LEU A 18 -12.46 25.19 5.47
N GLY A 19 -11.17 25.02 5.28
CA GLY A 19 -10.12 25.67 6.07
C GLY A 19 -9.08 26.29 5.16
N LEU A 20 -8.81 27.57 5.36
CA LEU A 20 -7.90 28.38 4.56
C LEU A 20 -6.47 27.82 4.55
N ALA A 21 -5.89 27.81 3.37
CA ALA A 21 -4.55 27.32 3.06
C ALA A 21 -3.45 28.31 3.46
N ALA A 22 -2.35 27.76 3.97
CA ALA A 22 -1.03 28.36 3.83
C ALA A 22 -0.24 27.54 2.81
N ALA A 23 0.09 28.13 1.67
CA ALA A 23 0.86 27.51 0.62
C ALA A 23 2.32 27.32 1.08
N SER A 24 2.75 26.07 1.22
CA SER A 24 4.17 25.73 1.30
C SER A 24 4.57 25.06 0.00
N GLY A 25 5.20 25.83 -0.89
CA GLY A 25 5.70 25.35 -2.15
C GLY A 25 6.86 24.36 -1.97
N CYS A 26 6.85 23.27 -2.73
CA CYS A 26 8.01 22.40 -2.94
C CYS A 26 9.09 23.20 -3.69
N GLY A 27 10.06 23.76 -2.96
CA GLY A 27 11.23 24.41 -3.55
C GLY A 27 12.23 23.42 -4.06
N GLU A 28 12.62 23.56 -5.31
CA GLU A 28 13.78 22.90 -5.90
C GLU A 28 15.04 23.21 -5.06
N ARG A 29 15.69 22.18 -4.55
CA ARG A 29 17.08 22.25 -4.09
C ARG A 29 17.95 21.35 -4.97
N ASP A 30 18.80 22.02 -5.73
CA ASP A 30 19.89 21.39 -6.46
C ASP A 30 20.85 20.66 -5.52
N GLY A 31 20.79 19.32 -5.53
CA GLY A 31 21.79 18.46 -4.94
C GLY A 31 22.79 18.03 -6.01
N GLN A 32 24.01 18.55 -5.99
CA GLN A 32 25.11 18.12 -6.84
C GLN A 32 25.49 16.68 -6.51
N GLY A 33 25.13 15.74 -7.38
CA GLY A 33 25.66 14.38 -7.44
C GLY A 33 26.08 14.10 -8.88
N GLY A 34 27.25 13.52 -9.10
CA GLY A 34 28.06 13.31 -10.29
C GLY A 34 27.38 13.13 -11.65
N PRO A 35 28.12 13.12 -12.78
CA PRO A 35 27.55 13.26 -14.10
C PRO A 35 26.58 12.10 -14.40
N PRO A 36 25.30 12.38 -14.69
CA PRO A 36 24.38 11.34 -15.11
C PRO A 36 24.76 10.91 -16.53
N GLY A 37 24.97 9.61 -16.72
CA GLY A 37 24.96 9.05 -18.07
C GLY A 37 23.73 9.59 -18.79
N SER A 38 23.88 10.07 -20.03
CA SER A 38 22.85 10.70 -20.84
C SER A 38 21.60 9.80 -20.92
N ARG A 39 20.64 10.01 -20.05
CA ARG A 39 19.30 9.40 -20.22
C ARG A 39 18.71 10.02 -21.48
N GLY A 40 18.36 9.18 -22.45
CA GLY A 40 17.65 9.64 -23.64
C GLY A 40 16.40 10.42 -23.25
N ALA A 41 15.94 11.33 -24.11
CA ALA A 41 14.73 12.09 -23.86
C ALA A 41 13.56 11.15 -23.51
N PRO A 42 12.69 11.49 -22.55
CA PRO A 42 11.54 10.67 -22.17
C PRO A 42 10.67 10.35 -23.40
N ARG A 43 10.37 9.08 -23.63
CA ARG A 43 9.43 8.69 -24.69
C ARG A 43 8.01 8.81 -24.17
N LEU A 44 7.27 9.80 -24.67
CA LEU A 44 5.86 9.98 -24.31
C LEU A 44 5.00 8.79 -24.78
N ILE A 45 3.97 8.45 -24.01
CA ILE A 45 3.02 7.38 -24.28
C ILE A 45 1.62 7.97 -24.42
N GLY A 46 0.88 7.54 -25.44
CA GLY A 46 -0.47 8.01 -25.70
C GLY A 46 -0.52 9.53 -25.92
N ASP A 47 -1.34 10.22 -25.12
CA ASP A 47 -1.49 11.69 -25.14
C ASP A 47 -0.36 12.43 -24.40
N GLY A 48 0.63 11.70 -23.91
CA GLY A 48 1.76 12.23 -23.13
C GLY A 48 1.49 12.35 -21.63
N SER A 49 0.37 11.83 -21.13
CA SER A 49 0.09 11.77 -19.70
C SER A 49 1.10 10.92 -18.94
N THR A 50 1.57 9.86 -19.58
CA THR A 50 2.63 8.97 -19.10
C THR A 50 3.80 8.94 -20.08
N SER A 51 4.94 8.45 -19.63
CA SER A 51 6.14 8.34 -20.45
C SER A 51 6.97 7.13 -20.02
N TYR A 52 7.91 6.73 -20.85
CA TYR A 52 8.92 5.77 -20.47
C TYR A 52 10.28 6.48 -20.37
N THR A 53 10.83 6.47 -19.16
CA THR A 53 12.10 7.12 -18.83
C THR A 53 13.23 6.14 -18.53
N GLY A 54 12.99 4.84 -18.74
CA GLY A 54 13.92 3.76 -18.40
C GLY A 54 13.52 3.03 -17.12
N GLU A 55 14.47 2.36 -16.53
CA GLU A 55 14.27 1.65 -15.26
C GLU A 55 13.99 2.65 -14.13
N GLN A 56 13.16 2.23 -13.17
CA GLN A 56 12.84 3.04 -12.00
C GLN A 56 14.11 3.31 -11.20
N PRO A 57 14.43 4.58 -10.87
CA PRO A 57 15.60 4.91 -10.06
C PRO A 57 15.44 4.47 -8.60
N ARG A 58 16.55 4.51 -7.85
CA ARG A 58 16.59 4.22 -6.40
C ARG A 58 16.03 2.87 -6.02
N GLN A 59 16.14 1.88 -6.90
CA GLN A 59 15.80 0.51 -6.54
C GLN A 59 16.90 -0.14 -5.73
N PRO A 60 16.57 -0.98 -4.73
CA PRO A 60 17.57 -1.77 -4.02
C PRO A 60 18.30 -2.70 -4.99
N SER A 61 19.43 -3.23 -4.55
CA SER A 61 20.11 -4.29 -5.30
C SER A 61 19.18 -5.48 -5.55
N SER A 62 19.38 -6.16 -6.69
CA SER A 62 18.59 -7.37 -7.02
C SER A 62 18.57 -8.35 -5.85
N PRO A 63 17.42 -8.89 -5.49
CA PRO A 63 17.32 -9.81 -4.37
C PRO A 63 18.07 -11.11 -4.67
N THR A 64 18.68 -11.68 -3.63
CA THR A 64 19.33 -12.99 -3.69
C THR A 64 18.47 -14.05 -3.00
N PRO A 65 18.54 -15.32 -3.48
CA PRO A 65 17.94 -16.44 -2.76
C PRO A 65 18.50 -16.56 -1.34
N LEU A 66 17.63 -16.93 -0.40
CA LEU A 66 18.01 -17.25 0.97
C LEU A 66 18.59 -18.67 1.00
N GLU A 67 19.73 -18.82 1.65
CA GLU A 67 20.38 -20.12 1.84
C GLU A 67 19.88 -20.84 3.11
N PRO A 68 19.88 -22.17 3.13
CA PRO A 68 19.54 -22.91 4.35
C PRO A 68 20.43 -22.52 5.54
N GLY A 69 19.82 -22.10 6.63
CA GLY A 69 20.51 -21.62 7.85
C GLY A 69 20.74 -20.13 7.90
N GLU A 70 20.27 -19.37 6.91
CA GLU A 70 20.22 -17.91 6.96
C GLU A 70 18.92 -17.42 7.61
N THR A 71 19.03 -16.32 8.34
CA THR A 71 17.88 -15.60 8.88
C THR A 71 17.29 -14.71 7.77
N PRO A 72 16.01 -14.85 7.41
CA PRO A 72 15.41 -13.94 6.46
C PRO A 72 15.36 -12.51 7.00
N PRO A 73 15.52 -11.48 6.17
CA PRO A 73 15.28 -10.11 6.59
C PRO A 73 13.86 -9.95 7.13
N GLN A 74 13.66 -9.01 8.06
CA GLN A 74 12.32 -8.60 8.46
C GLN A 74 11.78 -7.60 7.47
N PHE A 75 10.89 -8.04 6.59
CA PHE A 75 10.22 -7.16 5.65
C PHE A 75 9.06 -6.42 6.32
N VAL A 76 8.99 -5.11 6.08
CA VAL A 76 7.84 -4.29 6.47
C VAL A 76 7.43 -3.45 5.26
N VAL A 77 6.13 -3.46 4.94
CA VAL A 77 5.55 -2.67 3.86
C VAL A 77 4.56 -1.68 4.44
N PHE A 78 4.81 -0.40 4.21
CA PHE A 78 3.82 0.65 4.43
C PHE A 78 3.10 0.91 3.10
N SER A 79 1.79 0.86 3.12
CA SER A 79 0.96 1.07 1.93
C SER A 79 -0.14 2.09 2.20
N TRP A 80 -0.57 2.80 1.14
CA TRP A 80 -1.48 3.93 1.22
C TRP A 80 -2.65 3.71 0.28
N ASP A 81 -3.86 3.61 0.83
CA ASP A 81 -5.08 3.39 0.08
C ASP A 81 -5.67 4.73 -0.37
N GLY A 82 -6.06 4.82 -1.65
CA GLY A 82 -6.55 6.05 -2.23
C GLY A 82 -5.47 7.14 -2.22
N ALA A 83 -4.27 6.82 -2.67
CA ALA A 83 -3.12 7.72 -2.63
C ALA A 83 -3.34 8.96 -3.51
N GLY A 84 -3.81 10.04 -2.88
CA GLY A 84 -3.98 11.36 -3.46
C GLY A 84 -3.59 12.43 -2.45
N GLU A 85 -3.16 13.61 -2.93
CA GLU A 85 -2.93 14.77 -2.07
C GLU A 85 -4.21 15.60 -2.00
N LEU A 86 -4.69 15.79 -0.78
CA LEU A 86 -5.95 16.49 -0.49
C LEU A 86 -5.72 17.86 0.14
N GLY A 87 -4.55 18.48 -0.12
CA GLY A 87 -4.15 19.75 0.46
C GLY A 87 -3.79 19.67 1.96
N LYS A 88 -3.51 18.45 2.45
CA LYS A 88 -3.13 18.21 3.86
C LYS A 88 -1.63 18.09 4.06
N GLY A 89 -0.86 18.00 2.97
CA GLY A 89 0.59 17.79 3.00
C GLY A 89 1.01 16.42 3.55
N LEU A 90 0.09 15.48 3.62
CA LEU A 90 0.37 14.14 4.16
C LEU A 90 1.17 13.28 3.18
N PHE A 91 0.85 13.31 1.91
CA PHE A 91 1.60 12.56 0.90
C PHE A 91 3.07 13.00 0.85
N PRO A 92 3.40 14.29 0.67
CA PRO A 92 4.80 14.75 0.71
C PRO A 92 5.49 14.49 2.06
N ARG A 93 4.78 14.57 3.20
CA ARG A 93 5.33 14.23 4.53
C ARG A 93 5.89 12.81 4.56
N PHE A 94 5.14 11.83 4.04
CA PHE A 94 5.58 10.44 4.04
C PHE A 94 6.61 10.13 2.96
N LEU A 95 6.67 10.87 1.86
CA LEU A 95 7.79 10.81 0.91
C LEU A 95 9.11 11.29 1.54
N GLU A 96 9.07 12.39 2.30
CA GLU A 96 10.22 12.90 3.03
C GLU A 96 10.68 11.92 4.12
N LEU A 97 9.74 11.36 4.88
CA LEU A 97 10.01 10.34 5.89
C LEU A 97 10.66 9.11 5.27
N ALA A 98 10.12 8.60 4.17
CA ALA A 98 10.67 7.44 3.47
C ALA A 98 12.10 7.71 2.99
N ARG A 99 12.35 8.88 2.42
CA ARG A 99 13.69 9.28 1.97
C ARG A 99 14.70 9.38 3.12
N ALA A 100 14.26 9.87 4.29
CA ALA A 100 15.10 10.00 5.47
C ALA A 100 15.53 8.64 6.06
N HIS A 101 14.77 7.59 5.82
CA HIS A 101 15.00 6.24 6.37
C HIS A 101 15.30 5.16 5.31
N ASP A 102 15.65 5.56 4.08
CA ASP A 102 15.89 4.64 2.95
C ASP A 102 14.77 3.60 2.78
N ALA A 103 13.53 4.06 2.97
CA ALA A 103 12.33 3.23 2.91
C ALA A 103 11.65 3.34 1.55
N HIS A 104 11.05 2.25 1.09
CA HIS A 104 10.16 2.25 -0.06
C HIS A 104 8.74 1.88 0.38
N MET A 105 7.76 2.50 -0.24
CA MET A 105 6.34 2.34 0.08
C MET A 105 5.54 1.94 -1.15
N THR A 106 4.31 1.49 -0.96
CA THR A 106 3.35 1.26 -2.04
C THR A 106 2.19 2.25 -1.93
N PHE A 107 1.94 2.98 -3.01
CA PHE A 107 0.82 3.91 -3.12
C PHE A 107 -0.24 3.33 -4.04
N PHE A 108 -1.36 2.91 -3.49
CA PHE A 108 -2.52 2.44 -4.26
C PHE A 108 -3.35 3.63 -4.70
N LEU A 109 -3.10 4.08 -5.93
CA LEU A 109 -3.73 5.26 -6.51
C LEU A 109 -5.18 4.97 -6.91
N SER A 110 -6.12 5.83 -6.52
CA SER A 110 -7.46 5.85 -7.10
C SER A 110 -7.43 6.60 -8.42
N GLY A 111 -7.85 5.95 -9.51
CA GLY A 111 -7.82 6.55 -10.85
C GLY A 111 -8.66 7.84 -10.93
N LEU A 112 -9.78 7.91 -10.20
CA LEU A 112 -10.62 9.10 -10.10
C LEU A 112 -9.90 10.34 -9.58
N TYR A 113 -8.83 10.20 -8.83
CA TYR A 113 -8.04 11.33 -8.34
C TYR A 113 -7.25 12.04 -9.43
N LEU A 114 -7.25 11.50 -10.66
CA LEU A 114 -6.71 12.17 -11.86
C LEU A 114 -7.80 12.57 -12.86
N LEU A 115 -9.06 12.43 -12.49
CA LEU A 115 -10.21 12.84 -13.32
C LEU A 115 -10.90 14.06 -12.70
N PRO A 116 -10.93 15.23 -13.36
CA PRO A 116 -11.67 16.39 -12.89
C PRO A 116 -13.16 16.11 -12.71
N GLU A 117 -13.80 16.66 -11.68
CA GLU A 117 -15.25 16.47 -11.46
C GLU A 117 -16.10 16.91 -12.66
N SER A 118 -15.67 17.94 -13.41
CA SER A 118 -16.32 18.37 -14.64
C SER A 118 -16.38 17.29 -15.72
N LYS A 119 -15.55 16.25 -15.58
CA LYS A 119 -15.47 15.09 -16.48
C LYS A 119 -16.02 13.81 -15.85
N LYS A 120 -16.66 13.87 -14.70
CA LYS A 120 -17.16 12.68 -13.96
C LYS A 120 -18.04 11.74 -14.80
N ARG A 121 -18.72 12.24 -15.84
CA ARG A 121 -19.52 11.40 -16.74
C ARG A 121 -18.68 10.45 -17.62
N LEU A 122 -17.36 10.58 -17.63
CA LEU A 122 -16.45 9.61 -18.25
C LEU A 122 -16.30 8.35 -17.39
N TYR A 123 -16.51 8.45 -16.08
CA TYR A 123 -16.52 7.29 -15.19
C TYR A 123 -17.88 6.59 -15.25
N ARG A 124 -17.86 5.32 -15.59
CA ARG A 124 -19.01 4.42 -15.70
C ARG A 124 -18.81 3.26 -14.74
N PRO A 125 -19.05 3.50 -13.43
CA PRO A 125 -18.82 2.44 -12.45
C PRO A 125 -19.72 1.24 -12.72
N PRO A 126 -19.20 0.01 -12.61
CA PRO A 126 -20.04 -1.17 -12.69
C PRO A 126 -21.19 -1.10 -11.68
N GLN A 127 -22.40 -1.51 -12.14
CA GLN A 127 -23.60 -1.60 -11.32
C GLN A 127 -24.04 -0.30 -10.59
N ASN A 128 -23.41 0.85 -10.92
CA ASN A 128 -23.70 2.15 -10.28
C ASN A 128 -24.00 3.23 -11.36
N PRO A 129 -24.69 4.32 -11.00
CA PRO A 129 -24.95 5.42 -11.93
C PRO A 129 -23.68 6.06 -12.49
N VAL A 130 -23.72 6.53 -13.74
CA VAL A 130 -22.60 7.21 -14.41
C VAL A 130 -22.10 8.39 -13.56
N GLY A 131 -20.83 8.41 -13.25
CA GLY A 131 -20.18 9.44 -12.44
C GLY A 131 -20.41 9.33 -10.94
N ALA A 132 -21.07 8.25 -10.46
CA ALA A 132 -21.20 8.00 -9.03
C ALA A 132 -19.83 7.59 -8.42
N SER A 133 -19.63 7.96 -7.17
CA SER A 133 -18.43 7.58 -6.39
C SER A 133 -18.73 7.78 -4.90
N ASP A 134 -18.26 6.87 -4.05
CA ASP A 134 -18.30 7.00 -2.59
C ASP A 134 -17.11 7.81 -2.05
N ILE A 135 -16.08 8.04 -2.88
CA ILE A 135 -15.01 9.00 -2.63
C ILE A 135 -15.22 10.24 -3.51
N GLY A 136 -14.74 11.39 -3.05
CA GLY A 136 -14.87 12.64 -3.81
C GLY A 136 -13.96 12.69 -5.04
N TYR A 137 -14.34 13.51 -6.02
CA TYR A 137 -13.44 13.96 -7.07
C TYR A 137 -12.55 15.07 -6.52
N LEU A 138 -11.28 15.10 -6.93
CA LEU A 138 -10.36 16.14 -6.50
C LEU A 138 -10.59 17.46 -7.25
N THR A 139 -10.23 18.55 -6.62
CA THR A 139 -10.12 19.86 -7.30
C THR A 139 -8.96 19.83 -8.29
N ASP A 140 -8.97 20.75 -9.25
CA ASP A 140 -7.88 20.89 -10.22
C ASP A 140 -6.51 21.09 -9.55
N GLU A 141 -6.48 21.81 -8.43
CA GLU A 141 -5.28 22.02 -7.61
C GLU A 141 -4.78 20.70 -7.00
N HIS A 142 -5.65 19.98 -6.31
CA HIS A 142 -5.30 18.70 -5.70
C HIS A 142 -4.94 17.61 -6.73
N ILE A 143 -5.53 17.64 -7.94
CA ILE A 143 -5.10 16.75 -9.03
C ILE A 143 -3.64 17.04 -9.42
N LYS A 144 -3.24 18.31 -9.55
CA LYS A 144 -1.86 18.69 -9.86
C LYS A 144 -0.91 18.26 -8.76
N GLU A 145 -1.24 18.52 -7.51
CA GLU A 145 -0.47 18.08 -6.35
C GLU A 145 -0.33 16.55 -6.31
N THR A 146 -1.42 15.82 -6.59
CA THR A 146 -1.39 14.36 -6.68
C THR A 146 -0.46 13.88 -7.81
N LEU A 147 -0.50 14.50 -8.99
CA LEU A 147 0.39 14.18 -10.10
C LEU A 147 1.86 14.41 -9.73
N GLU A 148 2.17 15.49 -9.03
CA GLU A 148 3.54 15.80 -8.56
C GLU A 148 4.00 14.81 -7.50
N CYS A 149 3.14 14.46 -6.54
CA CYS A 149 3.44 13.46 -5.51
C CYS A 149 3.65 12.07 -6.11
N VAL A 150 2.78 11.62 -7.01
CA VAL A 150 2.91 10.31 -7.70
C VAL A 150 4.19 10.28 -8.56
N ARG A 151 4.51 11.38 -9.26
CA ARG A 151 5.75 11.52 -10.01
C ARG A 151 6.97 11.40 -9.11
N THR A 152 6.98 12.12 -7.99
CA THR A 152 8.05 12.12 -7.00
C THR A 152 8.18 10.74 -6.35
N ALA A 153 7.08 10.13 -5.95
CA ALA A 153 7.04 8.79 -5.39
C ALA A 153 7.74 7.77 -6.29
N TRP A 154 7.39 7.75 -7.59
CA TRP A 154 8.03 6.81 -8.52
C TRP A 154 9.52 7.09 -8.70
N LEU A 155 9.92 8.37 -8.79
CA LEU A 155 11.34 8.76 -8.92
C LEU A 155 12.15 8.45 -7.66
N ASP A 156 11.51 8.37 -6.50
CA ASP A 156 12.13 7.96 -5.24
C ASP A 156 12.12 6.42 -5.03
N GLY A 157 11.66 5.66 -6.02
CA GLY A 157 11.71 4.20 -5.99
C GLY A 157 10.48 3.53 -5.37
N HIS A 158 9.43 4.29 -5.06
CA HIS A 158 8.18 3.76 -4.53
C HIS A 158 7.32 3.13 -5.61
N GLU A 159 6.46 2.21 -5.23
CA GLU A 159 5.51 1.55 -6.12
C GLU A 159 4.21 2.32 -6.25
N ILE A 160 3.66 2.37 -7.48
CA ILE A 160 2.33 2.90 -7.77
C ILE A 160 1.42 1.75 -8.21
N GLY A 161 0.62 1.25 -7.29
CA GLY A 161 -0.44 0.26 -7.56
C GLY A 161 -1.81 0.93 -7.79
N THR A 162 -2.90 0.14 -7.71
CA THR A 162 -4.26 0.69 -7.86
C THR A 162 -5.12 0.46 -6.63
N HIS A 163 -5.93 1.47 -6.29
CA HIS A 163 -7.09 1.37 -5.40
C HIS A 163 -8.40 1.54 -6.18
N PHE A 164 -8.36 1.22 -7.48
CA PHE A 164 -9.47 1.32 -8.42
C PHE A 164 -10.03 2.75 -8.53
N ASN A 165 -11.38 2.94 -8.42
CA ASN A 165 -11.98 4.26 -8.61
C ASN A 165 -13.03 4.59 -7.54
N GLY A 166 -14.30 4.17 -7.72
CA GLY A 166 -15.47 4.74 -7.03
C GLY A 166 -15.69 4.30 -5.58
N HIS A 167 -14.98 3.28 -5.08
CA HIS A 167 -14.93 2.87 -3.67
C HIS A 167 -16.29 2.45 -3.06
N PHE A 168 -17.12 1.69 -3.79
CA PHE A 168 -18.43 1.27 -3.34
C PHE A 168 -18.37 0.11 -2.34
N CYS A 169 -18.50 0.40 -1.06
CA CYS A 169 -18.33 -0.58 0.02
C CYS A 169 -19.61 -1.28 0.46
N ALA A 170 -20.78 -0.71 0.20
CA ALA A 170 -22.04 -1.23 0.70
C ALA A 170 -23.23 -0.86 -0.18
N GLY A 171 -24.36 -1.55 0.05
CA GLY A 171 -25.59 -1.33 -0.70
C GLY A 171 -25.57 -1.97 -2.09
N PRO A 172 -26.61 -1.69 -2.89
CA PRO A 172 -26.66 -2.16 -4.29
C PRO A 172 -25.48 -1.60 -5.09
N GLY A 173 -24.80 -2.47 -5.86
CA GLY A 173 -23.61 -2.07 -6.63
C GLY A 173 -22.30 -2.05 -5.83
N SER A 174 -22.31 -2.62 -4.62
CA SER A 174 -21.08 -2.83 -3.83
C SER A 174 -20.06 -3.67 -4.60
N VAL A 175 -18.77 -3.34 -4.44
CA VAL A 175 -17.67 -4.13 -5.00
C VAL A 175 -17.65 -5.58 -4.50
N ALA A 176 -18.35 -5.89 -3.41
CA ALA A 176 -18.54 -7.25 -2.92
C ALA A 176 -19.35 -8.13 -3.88
N ASP A 177 -20.23 -7.51 -4.67
CA ASP A 177 -21.14 -8.19 -5.59
C ASP A 177 -20.66 -8.16 -7.04
N TRP A 178 -19.51 -7.52 -7.32
CA TRP A 178 -18.95 -7.41 -8.66
C TRP A 178 -18.44 -8.75 -9.20
N GLY A 179 -18.81 -9.03 -10.45
CA GLY A 179 -18.27 -10.17 -11.20
C GLY A 179 -16.89 -9.87 -11.81
N PRO A 180 -16.24 -10.85 -12.43
CA PRO A 180 -14.94 -10.65 -13.08
C PRO A 180 -14.97 -9.57 -14.18
N GLU A 181 -16.05 -9.45 -14.94
CA GLU A 181 -16.15 -8.42 -15.98
C GLU A 181 -16.27 -7.01 -15.38
N ASP A 182 -17.02 -6.84 -14.28
CA ASP A 182 -17.09 -5.58 -13.55
C ASP A 182 -15.68 -5.13 -13.09
N TRP A 183 -14.90 -6.07 -12.56
CA TRP A 183 -13.51 -5.79 -12.16
C TRP A 183 -12.62 -5.44 -13.34
N ARG A 184 -12.80 -6.08 -14.50
CA ARG A 184 -12.06 -5.76 -15.71
C ARG A 184 -12.36 -4.32 -16.16
N GLU A 185 -13.64 -3.98 -16.28
CA GLU A 185 -14.07 -2.62 -16.66
C GLU A 185 -13.55 -1.57 -15.69
N GLU A 186 -13.58 -1.84 -14.40
CA GLU A 186 -13.10 -0.92 -13.36
C GLU A 186 -11.60 -0.69 -13.44
N ILE A 187 -10.79 -1.76 -13.64
CA ILE A 187 -9.33 -1.66 -13.83
C ILE A 187 -9.01 -0.89 -15.10
N GLU A 188 -9.71 -1.15 -16.20
CA GLU A 188 -9.48 -0.46 -17.47
C GLU A 188 -9.78 1.03 -17.36
N GLN A 189 -10.86 1.41 -16.64
CA GLN A 189 -11.17 2.81 -16.37
C GLN A 189 -10.11 3.47 -15.50
N ALA A 190 -9.67 2.81 -14.40
CA ALA A 190 -8.60 3.32 -13.55
C ALA A 190 -7.31 3.56 -14.35
N ARG A 191 -6.91 2.60 -15.19
CA ARG A 191 -5.75 2.74 -16.10
C ARG A 191 -5.93 3.88 -17.09
N SER A 192 -7.13 4.00 -17.68
CA SER A 192 -7.44 5.07 -18.64
C SER A 192 -7.30 6.44 -18.00
N PHE A 193 -7.79 6.65 -16.78
CA PHE A 193 -7.69 7.94 -16.10
C PHE A 193 -6.23 8.32 -15.83
N VAL A 194 -5.39 7.39 -15.43
CA VAL A 194 -3.95 7.62 -15.24
C VAL A 194 -3.24 7.89 -16.56
N LYS A 195 -3.60 7.20 -17.65
CA LYS A 195 -2.92 7.29 -18.95
C LYS A 195 -3.41 8.44 -19.83
N SER A 196 -4.51 9.11 -19.45
CA SER A 196 -5.14 10.15 -20.26
C SER A 196 -5.52 11.40 -19.46
N TRP A 197 -4.85 11.64 -18.32
CA TRP A 197 -5.15 12.81 -17.49
C TRP A 197 -4.98 14.13 -18.25
N ARG A 198 -4.02 14.23 -19.21
CA ARG A 198 -3.84 15.42 -20.06
C ARG A 198 -5.06 15.70 -20.94
N THR A 199 -5.60 14.68 -21.58
CA THR A 199 -6.83 14.78 -22.37
C THR A 199 -8.01 15.22 -21.50
N HIS A 200 -8.10 14.71 -20.27
CA HIS A 200 -9.20 15.02 -19.38
C HIS A 200 -9.09 16.42 -18.76
N THR A 201 -7.89 16.91 -18.50
CA THR A 201 -7.63 18.20 -17.84
C THR A 201 -7.30 19.34 -18.81
N GLY A 202 -6.70 19.02 -19.97
CA GLY A 202 -6.16 20.02 -20.90
C GLY A 202 -4.77 20.58 -20.49
N TRP A 203 -4.12 20.04 -19.48
CA TRP A 203 -2.84 20.59 -18.96
C TRP A 203 -1.62 20.01 -19.68
N HIS A 204 -1.44 20.36 -20.94
CA HIS A 204 -0.36 19.81 -21.76
C HIS A 204 1.05 20.19 -21.31
N ASN A 205 1.19 21.30 -20.57
CA ASN A 205 2.49 21.78 -20.03
C ASN A 205 2.86 21.16 -18.69
N HIS A 206 1.97 20.45 -18.02
CA HIS A 206 2.29 19.76 -16.77
C HIS A 206 3.18 18.54 -17.07
N PRO A 207 4.20 18.23 -16.24
CA PRO A 207 5.12 17.13 -16.48
C PRO A 207 4.40 15.78 -16.59
N SER A 208 4.80 14.94 -17.55
CA SER A 208 4.30 13.56 -17.66
C SER A 208 4.67 12.75 -16.44
N LEU A 209 3.84 11.76 -16.09
CA LEU A 209 4.27 10.70 -15.17
C LEU A 209 5.44 9.94 -15.83
N PRO A 210 6.53 9.64 -15.10
CA PRO A 210 7.78 9.16 -15.68
C PRO A 210 7.79 7.66 -15.98
N PHE A 211 6.66 7.00 -15.92
CA PHE A 211 6.50 5.56 -16.10
C PHE A 211 5.41 5.19 -17.09
N ASP A 212 5.53 4.00 -17.65
CA ASP A 212 4.48 3.32 -18.40
C ASP A 212 3.55 2.60 -17.42
N TYR A 213 2.34 3.13 -17.24
CA TYR A 213 1.42 2.58 -16.22
C TYR A 213 0.96 1.15 -16.53
N ASP A 214 0.96 0.72 -17.80
CA ASP A 214 0.64 -0.66 -18.15
C ASP A 214 1.71 -1.65 -17.66
N ARG A 215 2.96 -1.20 -17.54
CA ARG A 215 4.06 -1.96 -16.98
C ARG A 215 4.20 -1.80 -15.47
N GLU A 216 3.82 -0.62 -14.96
CA GLU A 216 3.91 -0.29 -13.55
C GLU A 216 2.86 -1.01 -12.72
N LEU A 217 1.64 -1.15 -13.25
CA LEU A 217 0.52 -1.75 -12.51
C LEU A 217 0.64 -3.26 -12.44
N ILE A 218 1.18 -3.76 -11.33
CA ILE A 218 1.37 -5.20 -11.06
C ILE A 218 0.60 -5.71 -9.85
N GLY A 219 -0.23 -4.89 -9.23
CA GLY A 219 -1.04 -5.25 -8.08
C GLY A 219 -1.89 -4.09 -7.57
N GLY A 220 -2.74 -4.40 -6.58
CA GLY A 220 -3.65 -3.42 -6.00
C GLY A 220 -4.29 -3.89 -4.71
N ARG A 221 -5.12 -3.01 -4.16
CA ARG A 221 -6.00 -3.32 -3.02
C ARG A 221 -7.41 -2.85 -3.32
N THR A 222 -8.38 -3.75 -3.14
CA THR A 222 -9.79 -3.43 -3.38
C THR A 222 -10.34 -2.51 -2.28
N PRO A 223 -11.28 -1.65 -2.63
CA PRO A 223 -12.05 -0.90 -1.66
C PRO A 223 -12.60 -1.82 -0.56
N CYS A 224 -12.42 -1.41 0.69
CA CYS A 224 -12.95 -2.12 1.86
C CYS A 224 -12.53 -3.59 1.99
N LEU A 225 -11.48 -4.03 1.28
CA LEU A 225 -11.01 -5.43 1.24
C LEU A 225 -12.11 -6.40 0.76
N LEU A 226 -12.94 -5.98 -0.19
CA LEU A 226 -14.10 -6.75 -0.70
C LEU A 226 -13.88 -7.20 -2.16
N GLY A 227 -14.60 -8.26 -2.57
CA GLY A 227 -14.69 -8.70 -3.96
C GLY A 227 -13.47 -9.43 -4.53
N GLN A 228 -12.48 -9.77 -3.71
CA GLN A 228 -11.22 -10.40 -4.14
C GLN A 228 -11.43 -11.66 -5.00
N GLU A 229 -12.38 -12.53 -4.65
CA GLU A 229 -12.54 -13.81 -5.35
C GLU A 229 -12.80 -13.64 -6.85
N ASN A 230 -13.59 -12.61 -7.21
CA ASN A 230 -13.90 -12.29 -8.61
C ASN A 230 -12.82 -11.41 -9.26
N LEU A 231 -12.02 -10.68 -8.48
CA LEU A 231 -10.87 -9.91 -8.98
C LEU A 231 -9.72 -10.83 -9.42
N LEU A 232 -9.40 -11.88 -8.66
CA LEU A 232 -8.20 -12.69 -8.87
C LEU A 232 -8.06 -13.30 -10.28
N PRO A 233 -9.12 -13.84 -10.93
CA PRO A 233 -9.02 -14.30 -12.31
C PRO A 233 -8.58 -13.20 -13.27
N VAL A 234 -9.14 -12.00 -13.12
CA VAL A 234 -8.83 -10.82 -13.96
C VAL A 234 -7.42 -10.32 -13.69
N ALA A 235 -7.04 -10.22 -12.43
CA ALA A 235 -5.68 -9.82 -12.02
C ALA A 235 -4.62 -10.74 -12.66
N ARG A 236 -4.84 -12.06 -12.65
CA ARG A 236 -3.95 -13.03 -13.30
C ARG A 236 -3.87 -12.82 -14.81
N GLU A 237 -5.00 -12.62 -15.48
CA GLU A 237 -5.04 -12.39 -16.94
C GLU A 237 -4.32 -11.11 -17.34
N LEU A 238 -4.39 -10.06 -16.49
CA LEU A 238 -3.70 -8.80 -16.68
C LEU A 238 -2.21 -8.84 -16.27
N GLY A 239 -1.71 -10.00 -15.84
CA GLY A 239 -0.31 -10.19 -15.47
C GLY A 239 0.06 -9.60 -14.10
N TRP A 240 -0.90 -9.39 -13.22
CA TRP A 240 -0.60 -8.96 -11.86
C TRP A 240 0.24 -10.00 -11.13
N ARG A 241 1.14 -9.52 -10.28
CA ARG A 241 2.04 -10.37 -9.49
C ARG A 241 1.51 -10.62 -8.09
N TYR A 242 0.73 -9.67 -7.54
CA TYR A 242 0.16 -9.77 -6.20
C TYR A 242 -1.23 -9.13 -6.13
N ASP A 243 -1.93 -9.47 -5.05
CA ASP A 243 -3.14 -8.84 -4.57
C ASP A 243 -3.03 -8.59 -3.06
N ALA A 244 -3.39 -7.38 -2.62
CA ALA A 244 -3.33 -6.97 -1.23
C ALA A 244 -4.71 -6.81 -0.57
N SER A 245 -5.74 -7.46 -1.13
CA SER A 245 -7.15 -7.26 -0.79
C SER A 245 -7.74 -8.29 0.17
N SER A 246 -7.04 -9.38 0.48
CA SER A 246 -7.58 -10.39 1.40
C SER A 246 -7.91 -9.77 2.77
N PRO A 247 -9.12 -10.01 3.30
CA PRO A 247 -9.57 -9.44 4.56
C PRO A 247 -8.94 -10.15 5.74
N GLY A 248 -8.00 -9.49 6.41
CA GLY A 248 -7.44 -9.94 7.68
C GLY A 248 -6.70 -11.28 7.63
N GLY A 249 -5.40 -11.23 7.48
CA GLY A 249 -4.52 -12.39 7.57
C GLY A 249 -3.87 -12.51 8.95
N VAL A 250 -3.18 -13.62 9.17
CA VAL A 250 -2.25 -13.81 10.27
C VAL A 250 -0.83 -13.50 9.81
N GLN A 251 0.08 -13.17 10.73
CA GLN A 251 1.48 -12.89 10.41
C GLN A 251 2.24 -14.19 10.06
N ARG A 252 2.04 -14.63 8.83
CA ARG A 252 2.70 -15.81 8.23
C ARG A 252 3.30 -15.46 6.88
N TRP A 253 4.21 -16.30 6.42
CA TRP A 253 4.78 -16.17 5.09
C TRP A 253 3.73 -16.36 3.99
N PRO A 254 3.69 -15.47 2.98
CA PRO A 254 2.63 -15.44 1.97
C PRO A 254 2.52 -16.70 1.13
N ARG A 255 1.33 -16.91 0.59
CA ARG A 255 1.03 -17.96 -0.39
C ARG A 255 0.52 -17.34 -1.68
N ARG A 256 0.51 -18.10 -2.76
CA ARG A 256 -0.22 -17.69 -3.96
C ARG A 256 -1.69 -18.11 -3.83
N LYS A 257 -2.58 -17.21 -4.26
CA LYS A 257 -4.02 -17.42 -4.38
C LYS A 257 -4.43 -17.01 -5.79
N GLY A 258 -5.13 -17.88 -6.53
CA GLY A 258 -5.49 -17.59 -7.92
C GLY A 258 -4.31 -17.32 -8.87
N GLY A 259 -3.09 -17.74 -8.50
CA GLY A 259 -1.88 -17.56 -9.31
C GLY A 259 -1.03 -16.34 -8.96
N VAL A 260 -1.56 -15.38 -8.20
CA VAL A 260 -0.86 -14.19 -7.71
C VAL A 260 -0.46 -14.34 -6.24
N TRP A 261 0.51 -13.54 -5.76
CA TRP A 261 0.83 -13.51 -4.33
C TRP A 261 -0.31 -12.87 -3.55
N ASP A 262 -0.77 -13.52 -2.49
CA ASP A 262 -1.77 -13.01 -1.55
C ASP A 262 -1.05 -12.34 -0.38
N LEU A 263 -1.21 -11.02 -0.28
CA LEU A 263 -0.49 -10.15 0.67
C LEU A 263 -1.49 -9.39 1.57
N PRO A 264 -2.25 -10.10 2.43
CA PRO A 264 -3.29 -9.50 3.24
C PRO A 264 -2.73 -8.59 4.33
N LEU A 265 -3.47 -7.54 4.69
CA LEU A 265 -3.27 -6.87 5.97
C LEU A 265 -3.45 -7.88 7.11
N GLN A 266 -2.66 -7.75 8.18
CA GLN A 266 -2.59 -8.75 9.23
C GLN A 266 -3.23 -8.27 10.53
N SER A 267 -3.79 -9.22 11.27
CA SER A 267 -4.12 -9.01 12.67
C SER A 267 -2.85 -8.93 13.50
N ILE A 268 -2.74 -7.86 14.29
CA ILE A 268 -1.61 -7.58 15.17
C ILE A 268 -2.10 -7.37 16.60
N PRO A 269 -1.24 -7.58 17.62
CA PRO A 269 -1.61 -7.35 19.01
C PRO A 269 -2.14 -5.92 19.23
N PHE A 270 -3.18 -5.79 20.03
CA PHE A 270 -3.72 -4.52 20.48
C PHE A 270 -3.46 -4.40 21.99
N PRO A 271 -2.35 -3.76 22.42
CA PRO A 271 -1.90 -3.78 23.79
C PRO A 271 -2.98 -3.37 24.80
N GLY A 272 -3.09 -4.14 25.88
CA GLY A 272 -4.15 -3.96 26.88
C GLY A 272 -5.50 -4.60 26.52
N HIS A 273 -5.64 -5.19 25.35
CA HIS A 273 -6.83 -5.89 24.89
C HIS A 273 -6.59 -7.38 24.69
N ARG A 274 -7.68 -8.18 24.70
CA ARG A 274 -7.61 -9.64 24.44
C ARG A 274 -7.85 -10.01 22.98
N PHE A 275 -8.11 -9.05 22.13
CA PHE A 275 -8.31 -9.22 20.70
C PHE A 275 -7.18 -8.53 19.93
N GLU A 276 -6.97 -8.96 18.72
CA GLU A 276 -6.06 -8.33 17.77
C GLU A 276 -6.80 -7.34 16.88
N VAL A 277 -6.08 -6.34 16.37
CA VAL A 277 -6.60 -5.34 15.45
C VAL A 277 -5.94 -5.51 14.09
N LEU A 278 -6.66 -5.23 13.01
CA LEU A 278 -6.05 -5.20 11.69
C LEU A 278 -5.01 -4.07 11.61
N SER A 279 -3.87 -4.34 10.99
CA SER A 279 -2.74 -3.42 10.85
C SER A 279 -3.02 -2.26 9.88
N MET A 280 -4.07 -1.50 10.19
CA MET A 280 -4.54 -0.38 9.38
C MET A 280 -5.02 0.77 10.28
N ASP A 281 -4.73 2.00 9.88
CA ASP A 281 -5.12 3.23 10.60
C ASP A 281 -6.63 3.32 10.83
N TYR A 282 -7.45 2.97 9.81
CA TYR A 282 -8.91 2.90 9.95
C TYR A 282 -9.35 1.96 11.07
N ASN A 283 -8.73 0.78 11.17
CA ASN A 283 -9.09 -0.19 12.20
C ASN A 283 -8.64 0.25 13.60
N MET A 284 -7.53 0.97 13.71
CA MET A 284 -7.12 1.65 14.97
C MET A 284 -8.18 2.68 15.35
N MET A 285 -8.56 3.57 14.44
CA MET A 285 -9.57 4.61 14.65
C MET A 285 -10.92 4.00 15.04
N ALA A 286 -11.38 3.00 14.31
CA ALA A 286 -12.67 2.35 14.55
C ALA A 286 -12.75 1.72 15.96
N ASN A 287 -11.69 1.05 16.40
CA ASN A 287 -11.65 0.40 17.72
C ASN A 287 -11.47 1.40 18.88
N GLN A 288 -10.78 2.51 18.66
CA GLN A 288 -10.52 3.50 19.71
C GLN A 288 -11.64 4.51 19.87
N SER A 289 -12.22 4.98 18.76
CA SER A 289 -13.21 6.07 18.78
C SER A 289 -14.65 5.64 18.41
N GLY A 290 -14.87 4.35 18.12
CA GLY A 290 -16.18 3.87 17.66
C GLY A 290 -16.55 4.46 16.30
N ASN A 291 -15.62 4.55 15.37
CA ASN A 291 -15.74 5.16 14.04
C ASN A 291 -15.90 6.70 14.04
N SER A 292 -15.62 7.39 15.15
CA SER A 292 -15.61 8.85 15.15
C SER A 292 -14.28 9.38 14.62
N THR A 293 -14.34 10.17 13.55
CA THR A 293 -13.16 10.84 12.98
C THR A 293 -12.80 12.14 13.72
N ARG A 294 -13.66 12.60 14.62
CA ARG A 294 -13.52 13.84 15.42
C ARG A 294 -13.98 13.61 16.85
N ALA A 295 -13.38 12.66 17.52
CA ALA A 295 -13.63 12.37 18.91
C ALA A 295 -13.05 13.47 19.84
N PRO A 296 -13.38 13.50 21.13
CA PRO A 296 -12.79 14.45 22.08
C PRO A 296 -11.27 14.34 22.16
N SER A 297 -10.59 15.47 21.98
CA SER A 297 -9.12 15.54 21.84
C SER A 297 -8.32 15.09 23.07
N TYR A 298 -8.92 15.04 24.24
CA TYR A 298 -8.26 14.51 25.45
C TYR A 298 -7.90 13.01 25.33
N ASN A 299 -8.53 12.27 24.41
CA ASN A 299 -8.19 10.87 24.13
C ASN A 299 -6.97 10.71 23.22
N TYR A 300 -6.65 11.72 22.38
CA TYR A 300 -5.69 11.62 21.30
C TYR A 300 -4.29 11.16 21.73
N PRO A 301 -3.70 11.68 22.83
CA PRO A 301 -2.37 11.23 23.24
C PRO A 301 -2.30 9.74 23.57
N GLY A 302 -3.30 9.23 24.29
CA GLY A 302 -3.38 7.80 24.64
C GLY A 302 -3.62 6.92 23.41
N TRP A 303 -4.50 7.35 22.51
CA TRP A 303 -4.81 6.61 21.27
C TRP A 303 -3.61 6.56 20.31
N ARG A 304 -2.88 7.68 20.17
CA ARG A 304 -1.65 7.69 19.38
C ARG A 304 -0.64 6.69 19.90
N VAL A 305 -0.39 6.69 21.21
CA VAL A 305 0.54 5.73 21.84
C VAL A 305 0.08 4.30 21.60
N LEU A 306 -1.20 4.01 21.81
CA LEU A 306 -1.74 2.65 21.62
C LEU A 306 -1.63 2.20 20.17
N ALA A 307 -1.92 3.06 19.19
CA ALA A 307 -1.77 2.73 17.77
C ALA A 307 -0.29 2.47 17.40
N THR A 308 0.63 3.32 17.86
CA THR A 308 2.08 3.11 17.70
C THR A 308 2.52 1.76 18.29
N GLU A 309 2.16 1.50 19.53
CA GLU A 309 2.56 0.25 20.20
C GLU A 309 1.91 -0.99 19.59
N SER A 310 0.74 -0.86 18.95
CA SER A 310 0.13 -1.96 18.20
C SER A 310 0.98 -2.34 16.98
N TYR A 311 1.38 -1.37 16.16
CA TYR A 311 2.28 -1.60 15.02
C TYR A 311 3.61 -2.21 15.47
N LEU A 312 4.20 -1.69 16.55
CA LEU A 312 5.45 -2.18 17.09
C LEU A 312 5.30 -3.58 17.74
N ALA A 313 4.16 -3.89 18.33
CA ALA A 313 3.91 -5.23 18.87
C ALA A 313 3.78 -6.26 17.74
N GLY A 314 3.09 -5.91 16.65
CA GLY A 314 3.06 -6.72 15.43
C GLY A 314 4.45 -6.93 14.84
N PHE A 315 5.24 -5.86 14.75
CA PHE A 315 6.63 -5.93 14.29
C PHE A 315 7.48 -6.85 15.17
N ARG A 316 7.53 -6.62 16.50
CA ARG A 316 8.34 -7.43 17.44
C ARG A 316 7.96 -8.89 17.37
N ARG A 317 6.67 -9.21 17.32
CA ARG A 317 6.18 -10.59 17.23
C ARG A 317 6.80 -11.35 16.05
N ALA A 318 6.80 -10.76 14.86
CA ALA A 318 7.40 -11.38 13.68
C ALA A 318 8.94 -11.33 13.72
N TYR A 319 9.51 -10.19 14.08
CA TYR A 319 10.96 -9.98 14.11
C TYR A 319 11.69 -10.93 15.05
N GLU A 320 11.13 -11.18 16.22
CA GLU A 320 11.71 -12.06 17.24
C GLU A 320 11.44 -13.54 16.98
N THR A 321 10.55 -13.89 16.04
CA THR A 321 10.10 -15.27 15.86
C THR A 321 10.22 -15.73 14.39
N ASN A 322 9.10 -15.79 13.65
CA ASN A 322 9.03 -16.40 12.32
C ASN A 322 9.50 -15.51 11.17
N ARG A 323 9.88 -14.25 11.44
CA ARG A 323 10.31 -13.28 10.43
C ARG A 323 9.31 -13.09 9.28
N ALA A 324 8.03 -13.45 9.47
CA ALA A 324 7.01 -13.20 8.49
C ALA A 324 6.87 -11.69 8.21
N PRO A 325 6.60 -11.26 6.97
CA PRO A 325 6.48 -9.85 6.64
C PRO A 325 5.36 -9.19 7.44
N LEU A 326 5.51 -7.89 7.73
CA LEU A 326 4.45 -7.06 8.28
C LEU A 326 3.95 -6.08 7.21
N PHE A 327 2.64 -6.06 6.97
CA PHE A 327 1.99 -5.13 6.05
C PHE A 327 1.13 -4.15 6.84
N ILE A 328 1.37 -2.85 6.66
CA ILE A 328 0.66 -1.76 7.34
C ILE A 328 -0.07 -0.94 6.28
N GLY A 329 -1.38 -0.83 6.43
CA GLY A 329 -2.24 -0.03 5.56
C GLY A 329 -2.58 1.32 6.20
N ASN A 330 -2.61 2.37 5.39
CA ASN A 330 -2.91 3.71 5.84
C ASN A 330 -3.73 4.47 4.79
N HIS A 331 -4.34 5.58 5.22
CA HIS A 331 -4.98 6.58 4.38
C HIS A 331 -4.35 7.94 4.68
N PHE A 332 -4.31 8.84 3.70
CA PHE A 332 -3.88 10.22 3.95
C PHE A 332 -5.01 11.02 4.61
N GLU A 333 -5.32 10.65 5.87
CA GLU A 333 -6.43 11.21 6.64
C GLU A 333 -5.99 11.77 8.01
N GLU A 334 -6.57 12.92 8.36
CA GLU A 334 -6.31 13.58 9.64
C GLU A 334 -7.31 13.17 10.73
N TRP A 335 -7.79 11.94 10.72
CA TRP A 335 -8.74 11.45 11.72
C TRP A 335 -8.21 11.68 13.13
N ASN A 336 -9.10 12.21 13.98
CA ASN A 336 -8.78 12.52 15.37
C ASN A 336 -7.51 13.39 15.52
N GLY A 337 -7.37 14.40 14.65
CA GLY A 337 -6.23 15.32 14.69
C GLY A 337 -4.94 14.74 14.13
N GLY A 338 -5.01 13.77 13.22
CA GLY A 338 -3.84 13.19 12.53
C GLY A 338 -3.04 12.19 13.35
N ILE A 339 -3.55 11.77 14.52
CA ILE A 339 -2.79 10.90 15.47
C ILE A 339 -2.38 9.55 14.87
N TYR A 340 -3.13 9.02 13.88
CA TYR A 340 -2.80 7.75 13.23
C TYR A 340 -1.65 7.91 12.24
N MET A 341 -1.55 9.07 11.59
CA MET A 341 -0.39 9.43 10.78
C MET A 341 0.86 9.61 11.64
N ASP A 342 0.71 10.28 12.79
CA ASP A 342 1.82 10.39 13.77
C ASP A 342 2.24 9.03 14.32
N ALA A 343 1.27 8.11 14.53
CA ALA A 343 1.57 6.76 14.99
C ALA A 343 2.30 5.92 13.92
N ALA A 344 1.89 6.04 12.66
CA ALA A 344 2.55 5.36 11.55
C ALA A 344 3.98 5.88 11.34
N GLU A 345 4.18 7.21 11.41
CA GLU A 345 5.51 7.83 11.34
C GLU A 345 6.42 7.34 12.48
N GLU A 346 5.95 7.40 13.72
CA GLU A 346 6.72 6.94 14.88
C GLU A 346 7.07 5.45 14.78
N ALA A 347 6.12 4.62 14.34
CA ALA A 347 6.36 3.20 14.12
C ALA A 347 7.44 2.98 13.05
N LEU A 348 7.36 3.67 11.91
CA LEU A 348 8.34 3.58 10.83
C LEU A 348 9.74 3.97 11.34
N ARG A 349 9.89 5.10 12.03
CA ARG A 349 11.18 5.55 12.58
C ARG A 349 11.82 4.50 13.46
N ARG A 350 11.04 3.96 14.41
CA ARG A 350 11.55 2.96 15.37
C ARG A 350 11.86 1.61 14.71
N ILE A 351 11.12 1.22 13.69
CA ILE A 351 11.36 -0.01 12.93
C ILE A 351 12.59 0.14 12.04
N ALA A 352 12.78 1.30 11.41
CA ALA A 352 13.92 1.58 10.53
C ALA A 352 15.28 1.48 11.25
N ASP A 353 15.32 1.77 12.54
CA ASP A 353 16.55 1.68 13.36
C ASP A 353 16.93 0.25 13.74
N MET A 354 16.08 -0.75 13.45
CA MET A 354 16.33 -2.15 13.83
C MET A 354 17.20 -2.86 12.78
N PRO A 355 18.18 -3.69 13.19
CA PRO A 355 19.02 -4.42 12.25
C PRO A 355 18.22 -5.44 11.43
N ASP A 356 18.71 -5.74 10.23
CA ASP A 356 18.11 -6.72 9.30
C ASP A 356 16.66 -6.43 8.90
N VAL A 357 16.18 -5.19 9.09
CA VAL A 357 14.90 -4.72 8.60
C VAL A 357 15.04 -4.22 7.16
N ARG A 358 14.01 -4.48 6.36
CA ARG A 358 13.85 -3.93 5.02
C ARG A 358 12.48 -3.29 4.90
N LEU A 359 12.47 -1.96 4.80
CA LEU A 359 11.29 -1.16 4.50
C LEU A 359 11.14 -1.11 2.98
N VAL A 360 10.23 -1.91 2.43
CA VAL A 360 10.11 -2.16 0.99
C VAL A 360 8.70 -1.92 0.48
N SER A 361 8.55 -1.72 -0.83
CA SER A 361 7.26 -1.79 -1.49
C SER A 361 6.79 -3.24 -1.65
N PHE A 362 5.51 -3.45 -1.97
CA PHE A 362 5.01 -4.78 -2.32
C PHE A 362 5.73 -5.35 -3.54
N ARG A 363 6.02 -4.54 -4.56
CA ARG A 363 6.83 -4.93 -5.73
C ARG A 363 8.16 -5.54 -5.32
N GLN A 364 8.93 -4.82 -4.51
CA GLN A 364 10.26 -5.23 -4.06
C GLN A 364 10.19 -6.49 -3.18
N PHE A 365 9.16 -6.60 -2.35
CA PHE A 365 8.92 -7.81 -1.58
C PHE A 365 8.57 -9.01 -2.47
N VAL A 366 7.74 -8.82 -3.49
CA VAL A 366 7.42 -9.86 -4.49
C VAL A 366 8.65 -10.24 -5.32
N ASP A 367 9.51 -9.28 -5.66
CA ASP A 367 10.80 -9.55 -6.32
C ASP A 367 11.66 -10.49 -5.47
N TRP A 368 11.69 -10.26 -4.15
CA TRP A 368 12.39 -11.16 -3.23
C TRP A 368 11.73 -12.54 -3.16
N LEU A 369 10.40 -12.62 -3.07
CA LEU A 369 9.68 -13.90 -3.03
C LEU A 369 9.88 -14.74 -4.29
N ASP A 370 9.91 -14.12 -5.46
CA ASP A 370 9.99 -14.80 -6.75
C ASP A 370 11.36 -15.43 -7.02
N VAL A 371 12.43 -14.95 -6.39
CA VAL A 371 13.77 -15.55 -6.53
C VAL A 371 14.02 -16.66 -5.51
N GLN A 372 13.14 -16.85 -4.52
CA GLN A 372 13.37 -17.86 -3.49
C GLN A 372 13.15 -19.29 -4.00
N HIS A 373 13.98 -20.19 -3.55
CA HIS A 373 13.78 -21.61 -3.85
C HIS A 373 12.45 -22.11 -3.24
N PRO A 374 11.62 -22.88 -3.96
CA PRO A 374 10.32 -23.37 -3.46
C PRO A 374 10.39 -24.08 -2.11
N ALA A 375 11.46 -24.85 -1.83
CA ALA A 375 11.66 -25.53 -0.55
C ALA A 375 11.89 -24.54 0.61
N ILE A 376 12.58 -23.43 0.36
CA ILE A 376 12.76 -22.36 1.36
C ILE A 376 11.41 -21.75 1.72
N LEU A 377 10.63 -21.36 0.72
CA LEU A 377 9.28 -20.80 0.96
C LEU A 377 8.35 -21.81 1.63
N ALA A 378 8.45 -23.10 1.26
CA ALA A 378 7.67 -24.15 1.92
C ALA A 378 8.04 -24.28 3.40
N GLY A 379 9.33 -24.24 3.72
CA GLY A 379 9.82 -24.26 5.10
C GLY A 379 9.40 -23.01 5.88
N LEU A 380 9.59 -21.82 5.34
CA LEU A 380 9.16 -20.58 5.99
C LEU A 380 7.66 -20.59 6.34
N ARG A 381 6.83 -21.21 5.49
CA ARG A 381 5.38 -21.33 5.70
C ARG A 381 4.97 -22.35 6.75
N THR A 382 5.89 -23.17 7.25
CA THR A 382 5.59 -24.08 8.39
C THR A 382 5.62 -23.33 9.71
N LEU A 383 6.30 -22.18 9.78
CA LEU A 383 6.41 -21.40 11.01
C LEU A 383 5.11 -20.66 11.29
N GLU A 384 4.50 -20.98 12.44
CA GLU A 384 3.29 -20.33 12.92
C GLU A 384 3.58 -18.91 13.46
N VAL A 385 2.50 -18.17 13.75
CA VAL A 385 2.60 -16.85 14.39
C VAL A 385 3.27 -16.99 15.77
N GLY A 386 4.36 -16.25 15.99
CA GLY A 386 5.09 -16.30 17.25
C GLY A 386 5.99 -17.53 17.42
N GLU A 387 6.16 -18.34 16.39
CA GLU A 387 7.01 -19.53 16.40
C GLU A 387 8.42 -19.21 15.89
N GLN A 388 9.43 -19.64 16.62
CA GLN A 388 10.82 -19.65 16.15
C GLN A 388 11.16 -21.00 15.51
N PRO A 389 12.06 -21.03 14.51
CA PRO A 389 12.55 -22.30 13.96
C PRO A 389 13.18 -23.17 15.07
N GLU A 390 12.87 -24.46 15.08
CA GLU A 390 13.51 -25.41 15.98
C GLU A 390 15.03 -25.41 15.76
N GLY A 391 15.79 -25.22 16.84
CA GLY A 391 17.25 -25.06 16.78
C GLY A 391 17.72 -23.70 16.25
N GLY A 392 16.80 -22.74 16.08
CA GLY A 392 17.07 -21.38 15.57
C GLY A 392 17.33 -21.34 14.07
N TRP A 393 17.50 -20.13 13.53
CA TRP A 393 17.68 -19.89 12.09
C TRP A 393 18.89 -20.61 11.53
N SER A 394 20.00 -20.70 12.29
CA SER A 394 21.21 -21.39 11.84
C SER A 394 21.05 -22.89 11.58
N ALA A 395 20.02 -23.52 12.13
CA ALA A 395 19.67 -24.91 11.90
C ALA A 395 18.55 -25.07 10.85
N PHE A 396 17.81 -23.99 10.58
CA PHE A 396 16.61 -24.01 9.74
C PHE A 396 16.92 -24.47 8.31
N LEU A 397 16.18 -25.47 7.84
CA LEU A 397 16.30 -26.09 6.52
C LEU A 397 17.67 -26.65 6.16
N ARG A 398 18.61 -26.77 7.10
CA ARG A 398 19.85 -27.49 6.84
C ARG A 398 19.57 -29.01 6.83
N PRO A 399 20.19 -29.75 5.89
CA PRO A 399 20.17 -31.23 5.96
C PRO A 399 20.68 -31.69 7.33
N GLN A 400 19.87 -32.42 8.08
CA GLN A 400 20.34 -33.08 9.29
C GLN A 400 21.50 -34.01 8.89
N LYS A 401 22.70 -33.76 9.41
CA LYS A 401 23.79 -34.74 9.32
C LYS A 401 23.31 -35.97 10.10
N HIS A 402 22.85 -36.99 9.39
CA HIS A 402 22.65 -38.28 10.03
C HIS A 402 23.94 -38.64 10.74
N ALA A 403 23.91 -38.66 12.08
CA ALA A 403 24.99 -39.26 12.87
C ALA A 403 25.11 -40.68 12.31
N ARG A 404 26.21 -40.96 11.60
CA ARG A 404 26.55 -42.35 11.27
C ARG A 404 26.63 -43.06 12.58
N SER A 405 25.65 -43.92 12.87
CA SER A 405 25.72 -44.90 13.92
C SER A 405 26.94 -45.76 13.61
N GLY A 406 28.04 -45.49 14.31
CA GLY A 406 29.20 -46.35 14.28
C GLY A 406 28.80 -47.69 14.86
N THR A 407 28.89 -48.68 14.06
CA THR A 407 28.94 -50.08 14.46
C THR A 407 30.33 -50.40 14.94
#